data_87457e1a65e0ad818e37e53fe007aba1
#
_entry.id   87457e1a65e0ad818e37e53fe007aba1
#
_cell.length_a   1.000
_cell.length_b   1.000
_cell.length_c   1.000
_cell.angle_alpha   90.00
_cell.angle_beta   90.00
_cell.angle_gamma   90.00
#
_symmetry.space_group_name_H-M   'P 1'
#
loop_
_entity.id
_entity.type
_entity.pdbx_description
1 polymer ?
#
loop_
_entity_poly.entity_id
_entity_poly.type
_entity_poly.pdbx_seq_one_letter_code
_entity_poly.pdbx_strand_id
1 'polypeptide(L)'
;MGARGWGTKMAPALGVTVAAMVVVITATGVLVAGRASPEPGAARAAAATVRFAWERGACVARENDRYELAACEDADGRVISMADAEAAGCPVETDELVRIRPLPGAGGADAQAVLRSPQPSRTACVRTLRPPHAGEPGGGGGMLRPGDCLALRGGERPCSEPGWYGKVLAVVDRAAACPARALDALVVGEREVACLAGGGRILRVGDCVTRPAGRLVSREALVRTPCDSAGAWARVTARAATRGRCPELSDRYLRVREPGVQRPVTCLRRTALRGSP
;
A
#
# COMPACT_ATOMS: atom_id res chain seq x y z
N MET A 1 32.22 48.31 14.76
CA MET A 1 31.53 49.11 15.80
C MET A 1 30.04 48.86 15.69
N GLY A 2 29.39 48.39 16.75
CA GLY A 2 27.93 48.25 16.81
C GLY A 2 27.46 46.86 17.31
N ALA A 3 27.76 46.54 18.58
CA ALA A 3 27.11 45.52 19.36
C ALA A 3 25.82 46.07 19.96
N ARG A 4 24.76 45.23 20.08
CA ARG A 4 23.60 45.26 21.03
C ARG A 4 22.60 44.26 20.54
N GLY A 5 21.91 43.41 21.30
CA GLY A 5 21.83 43.33 22.74
C GLY A 5 20.94 42.07 23.05
N TRP A 6 21.25 41.47 24.13
CA TRP A 6 20.56 40.30 24.71
C TRP A 6 19.14 40.65 25.17
N GLY A 7 18.22 39.71 24.97
CA GLY A 7 16.87 39.74 25.54
C GLY A 7 16.44 38.34 25.97
N THR A 8 16.91 37.91 27.14
CA THR A 8 16.40 36.77 27.89
C THR A 8 15.04 37.09 28.49
N LYS A 9 13.98 36.38 28.11
CA LYS A 9 12.72 36.36 28.85
C LYS A 9 12.53 35.00 29.50
N MET A 10 12.68 34.97 30.81
CA MET A 10 12.27 33.88 31.70
C MET A 10 10.75 33.76 31.69
N ALA A 11 10.23 32.56 31.56
CA ALA A 11 8.84 32.19 31.83
C ALA A 11 8.76 31.44 33.14
N PRO A 12 7.74 31.70 33.97
CA PRO A 12 7.60 31.09 35.29
C PRO A 12 7.05 29.65 35.20
N ALA A 13 7.60 28.79 36.03
CA ALA A 13 7.12 27.46 36.30
C ALA A 13 5.77 27.50 37.06
N LEU A 14 4.75 26.88 36.48
CA LEU A 14 3.50 26.58 37.16
C LEU A 14 3.57 25.13 37.66
N GLY A 15 3.66 25.01 38.98
CA GLY A 15 3.57 23.72 39.69
C GLY A 15 2.15 23.14 39.62
N VAL A 16 2.05 21.92 39.20
CA VAL A 16 0.83 21.10 39.28
C VAL A 16 0.95 20.19 40.49
N THR A 17 0.21 20.51 41.54
CA THR A 17 0.03 19.67 42.73
C THR A 17 -0.90 18.51 42.38
N VAL A 18 -0.36 17.28 42.45
CA VAL A 18 -1.14 16.03 42.36
C VAL A 18 -1.74 15.75 43.72
N ALA A 19 -3.05 15.88 43.85
CA ALA A 19 -3.80 15.42 45.02
C ALA A 19 -4.06 13.92 44.90
N ALA A 20 -3.41 13.14 45.77
CA ALA A 20 -3.67 11.72 45.94
C ALA A 20 -4.97 11.52 46.73
N MET A 21 -6.02 11.04 46.09
CA MET A 21 -7.25 10.59 46.75
C MET A 21 -7.07 9.11 47.16
N VAL A 22 -6.86 8.89 48.44
CA VAL A 22 -6.93 7.57 49.07
C VAL A 22 -8.40 7.28 49.38
N VAL A 23 -8.99 6.33 48.68
CA VAL A 23 -10.32 5.81 49.01
C VAL A 23 -10.13 4.62 49.94
N VAL A 24 -10.46 4.82 51.23
CA VAL A 24 -10.53 3.76 52.22
C VAL A 24 -11.91 3.13 52.14
N ILE A 25 -12.00 1.89 51.64
CA ILE A 25 -13.24 1.09 51.70
C ILE A 25 -13.22 0.29 52.96
N THR A 26 -14.01 0.71 53.97
CA THR A 26 -14.29 -0.09 55.16
C THR A 26 -15.34 -1.14 54.83
N ALA A 27 -14.94 -2.40 54.81
CA ALA A 27 -15.84 -3.54 54.68
C ALA A 27 -16.46 -3.81 56.06
N THR A 28 -17.76 -3.49 56.25
CA THR A 28 -18.58 -3.95 57.35
C THR A 28 -19.10 -5.36 57.06
N GLY A 29 -18.56 -6.35 57.75
CA GLY A 29 -19.00 -7.73 57.67
C GLY A 29 -20.36 -7.92 58.35
N VAL A 30 -21.27 -8.56 57.63
CA VAL A 30 -22.49 -9.15 58.20
C VAL A 30 -22.29 -10.68 58.20
N LEU A 31 -22.08 -11.24 59.39
CA LEU A 31 -22.10 -12.69 59.63
C LEU A 31 -23.55 -13.15 59.59
N VAL A 32 -23.95 -13.86 58.56
CA VAL A 32 -25.16 -14.72 58.61
C VAL A 32 -24.67 -16.18 58.58
N ALA A 33 -24.83 -16.80 59.75
CA ALA A 33 -24.62 -18.23 59.91
C ALA A 33 -25.78 -18.99 59.24
N GLY A 34 -25.53 -19.61 58.10
CA GLY A 34 -26.42 -20.57 57.46
C GLY A 34 -25.62 -21.81 57.06
N ARG A 35 -25.77 -22.90 57.86
CA ARG A 35 -25.21 -24.21 57.53
C ARG A 35 -25.89 -24.76 56.29
N ALA A 36 -25.13 -24.90 55.21
CA ALA A 36 -25.31 -25.91 54.20
C ALA A 36 -23.96 -26.12 53.53
N SER A 37 -23.31 -27.24 53.81
CA SER A 37 -22.16 -27.70 53.04
C SER A 37 -22.65 -28.14 51.67
N PRO A 38 -22.24 -27.51 50.60
CA PRO A 38 -22.23 -28.18 49.29
C PRO A 38 -20.84 -28.82 49.14
N GLU A 39 -20.82 -30.07 48.83
CA GLU A 39 -19.65 -30.76 48.32
C GLU A 39 -18.92 -29.93 47.27
N PRO A 40 -17.58 -29.89 47.26
CA PRO A 40 -16.85 -29.29 46.16
C PRO A 40 -16.89 -30.23 44.97
N GLY A 41 -18.03 -30.27 44.31
CA GLY A 41 -18.13 -30.73 42.94
C GLY A 41 -17.25 -29.81 42.12
N ALA A 42 -16.04 -30.24 41.83
CA ALA A 42 -15.12 -29.60 40.95
C ALA A 42 -15.73 -29.46 39.57
N ALA A 43 -16.53 -28.40 39.38
CA ALA A 43 -16.78 -27.87 38.05
C ALA A 43 -15.41 -27.33 37.58
N ARG A 44 -14.55 -28.23 37.09
CA ARG A 44 -13.50 -27.87 36.18
C ARG A 44 -14.22 -27.23 35.02
N ALA A 45 -14.30 -25.90 35.02
CA ALA A 45 -14.56 -25.17 33.81
C ALA A 45 -13.55 -25.72 32.80
N ALA A 46 -14.03 -26.54 31.89
CA ALA A 46 -13.25 -26.94 30.72
C ALA A 46 -12.89 -25.62 30.06
N ALA A 47 -11.64 -25.20 30.22
CA ALA A 47 -11.11 -24.11 29.44
C ALA A 47 -11.37 -24.50 28.00
N ALA A 48 -12.35 -23.83 27.39
CA ALA A 48 -12.64 -24.01 25.99
C ALA A 48 -11.35 -23.63 25.26
N THR A 49 -10.61 -24.64 24.83
CA THR A 49 -9.46 -24.44 23.97
C THR A 49 -9.98 -23.76 22.72
N VAL A 50 -9.77 -22.45 22.64
CA VAL A 50 -10.09 -21.66 21.45
C VAL A 50 -9.25 -22.27 20.32
N ARG A 51 -9.86 -23.05 19.47
CA ARG A 51 -9.20 -23.58 18.28
C ARG A 51 -9.20 -22.48 17.24
N PHE A 52 -8.07 -21.85 17.07
CA PHE A 52 -7.86 -20.93 15.96
C PHE A 52 -7.80 -21.73 14.66
N ALA A 53 -8.66 -21.40 13.72
CA ALA A 53 -8.68 -22.00 12.40
C ALA A 53 -8.57 -20.89 11.33
N TRP A 54 -7.88 -21.21 10.22
CA TRP A 54 -7.83 -20.32 9.09
C TRP A 54 -9.17 -20.33 8.36
N GLU A 55 -10.02 -19.39 8.70
CA GLU A 55 -11.35 -19.22 8.12
C GLU A 55 -11.71 -17.73 8.02
N ARG A 56 -12.76 -17.43 7.27
CA ARG A 56 -13.27 -16.05 7.19
C ARG A 56 -13.64 -15.54 8.58
N GLY A 57 -13.16 -14.36 8.93
CA GLY A 57 -13.36 -13.73 10.23
C GLY A 57 -12.25 -14.01 11.23
N ALA A 58 -11.38 -15.00 10.99
CA ALA A 58 -10.22 -15.26 11.85
C ALA A 58 -9.30 -14.03 11.93
N CYS A 59 -8.74 -13.81 13.12
CA CYS A 59 -7.79 -12.73 13.37
C CYS A 59 -6.37 -13.26 13.30
N VAL A 60 -5.44 -12.42 12.82
CA VAL A 60 -4.03 -12.78 12.60
C VAL A 60 -3.12 -11.69 13.11
N ALA A 61 -2.04 -12.09 13.78
CA ALA A 61 -0.93 -11.22 14.18
C ALA A 61 0.25 -11.44 13.24
N ARG A 62 1.05 -10.39 13.04
CA ARG A 62 2.26 -10.44 12.22
C ARG A 62 3.49 -10.63 13.08
N GLU A 63 4.16 -11.77 12.94
CA GLU A 63 5.44 -12.03 13.56
C GLU A 63 6.53 -12.25 12.50
N ASN A 64 7.58 -11.42 12.50
CA ASN A 64 8.77 -11.59 11.65
C ASN A 64 8.46 -11.94 10.19
N ASP A 65 7.60 -11.18 9.51
CA ASP A 65 7.11 -11.39 8.15
C ASP A 65 6.22 -12.64 7.92
N ARG A 66 5.73 -13.25 9.00
CA ARG A 66 4.73 -14.31 8.97
C ARG A 66 3.47 -13.88 9.67
N TYR A 67 2.34 -14.42 9.20
CA TYR A 67 1.07 -14.26 9.89
C TYR A 67 0.72 -15.54 10.63
N GLU A 68 0.32 -15.38 11.88
CA GLU A 68 -0.17 -16.44 12.75
C GLU A 68 -1.58 -16.11 13.22
N LEU A 69 -2.37 -17.17 13.51
CA LEU A 69 -3.69 -16.98 14.07
C LEU A 69 -3.57 -16.44 15.51
N ALA A 70 -4.32 -15.39 15.81
CA ALA A 70 -4.26 -14.68 17.08
C ALA A 70 -5.67 -14.37 17.62
N ALA A 71 -5.73 -14.01 18.91
CA ALA A 71 -6.92 -13.40 19.48
C ALA A 71 -7.17 -12.03 18.83
N CYS A 72 -8.42 -11.67 18.58
CA CYS A 72 -8.74 -10.45 17.81
C CYS A 72 -8.35 -9.14 18.53
N GLU A 73 -8.16 -9.18 19.83
CA GLU A 73 -7.68 -8.08 20.66
C GLU A 73 -6.21 -7.71 20.38
N ASP A 74 -5.40 -8.72 19.99
CA ASP A 74 -3.97 -8.58 19.73
C ASP A 74 -3.62 -8.68 18.24
N ALA A 75 -4.63 -8.65 17.36
CA ALA A 75 -4.44 -8.91 15.94
C ALA A 75 -4.04 -7.66 15.15
N ASP A 76 -3.20 -7.86 14.14
CA ASP A 76 -2.86 -6.84 13.13
C ASP A 76 -3.80 -6.88 11.92
N GLY A 77 -4.42 -8.04 11.66
CA GLY A 77 -5.28 -8.25 10.49
C GLY A 77 -6.44 -9.21 10.74
N ARG A 78 -7.37 -9.24 9.79
CA ARG A 78 -8.51 -10.17 9.77
C ARG A 78 -8.62 -10.85 8.43
N VAL A 79 -8.87 -12.15 8.42
CA VAL A 79 -9.17 -12.91 7.20
C VAL A 79 -10.55 -12.50 6.68
N ILE A 80 -10.62 -11.86 5.53
CA ILE A 80 -11.88 -11.41 4.90
C ILE A 80 -12.43 -12.45 3.91
N SER A 81 -11.56 -13.30 3.35
CA SER A 81 -11.95 -14.40 2.47
C SER A 81 -10.86 -15.47 2.46
N MET A 82 -11.24 -16.65 1.98
CA MET A 82 -10.32 -17.74 1.68
C MET A 82 -10.37 -18.02 0.18
N ALA A 83 -9.23 -18.07 -0.46
CA ALA A 83 -9.05 -18.36 -1.88
C ALA A 83 -8.27 -19.66 -2.09
N ASP A 84 -8.18 -20.10 -3.33
CA ASP A 84 -7.30 -21.19 -3.76
C ASP A 84 -5.81 -20.79 -3.67
N ALA A 85 -4.92 -21.67 -4.12
CA ALA A 85 -3.49 -21.43 -4.08
C ALA A 85 -3.03 -20.20 -4.90
N GLU A 86 -3.77 -19.85 -5.95
CA GLU A 86 -3.44 -18.76 -6.88
C GLU A 86 -3.97 -17.39 -6.39
N ALA A 87 -4.74 -17.36 -5.31
CA ALA A 87 -5.33 -16.15 -4.74
C ALA A 87 -6.31 -15.39 -5.66
N ALA A 88 -6.71 -15.99 -6.79
CA ALA A 88 -7.59 -15.36 -7.79
C ALA A 88 -8.96 -14.95 -7.25
N GLY A 89 -9.39 -15.54 -6.12
CA GLY A 89 -10.67 -15.25 -5.45
C GLY A 89 -10.59 -14.24 -4.31
N CYS A 90 -9.46 -13.59 -4.09
CA CYS A 90 -9.35 -12.57 -3.05
C CYS A 90 -10.10 -11.29 -3.43
N PRO A 91 -10.91 -10.71 -2.50
CA PRO A 91 -11.54 -9.41 -2.69
C PRO A 91 -10.51 -8.28 -2.90
N VAL A 92 -10.93 -7.21 -3.59
CA VAL A 92 -10.06 -6.04 -3.84
C VAL A 92 -9.64 -5.29 -2.57
N GLU A 93 -10.36 -5.51 -1.47
CA GLU A 93 -10.04 -4.96 -0.15
C GLU A 93 -8.93 -5.73 0.58
N THR A 94 -8.37 -6.75 -0.05
CA THR A 94 -7.27 -7.54 0.53
C THR A 94 -6.00 -6.71 0.57
N ASP A 95 -5.38 -6.63 1.74
CA ASP A 95 -4.10 -5.96 1.93
C ASP A 95 -2.93 -6.95 1.81
N GLU A 96 -3.13 -8.21 2.27
CA GLU A 96 -2.07 -9.22 2.32
C GLU A 96 -2.59 -10.61 1.91
N LEU A 97 -1.75 -11.37 1.23
CA LEU A 97 -2.02 -12.74 0.81
C LEU A 97 -1.20 -13.72 1.63
N VAL A 98 -1.85 -14.46 2.53
CA VAL A 98 -1.18 -15.44 3.40
C VAL A 98 -1.38 -16.85 2.87
N ARG A 99 -0.30 -17.46 2.35
CA ARG A 99 -0.33 -18.85 1.86
C ARG A 99 -0.29 -19.82 3.04
N ILE A 100 -1.36 -20.60 3.17
CA ILE A 100 -1.51 -21.62 4.21
C ILE A 100 -1.05 -22.95 3.63
N ARG A 101 0.01 -23.49 4.19
CA ARG A 101 0.45 -24.85 3.89
C ARG A 101 -0.20 -25.80 4.88
N PRO A 102 -0.79 -26.93 4.43
CA PRO A 102 -1.21 -27.97 5.35
C PRO A 102 -0.01 -28.42 6.19
N LEU A 103 -0.16 -28.39 7.50
CA LEU A 103 0.87 -28.94 8.39
C LEU A 103 0.90 -30.44 8.17
N PRO A 104 2.04 -31.05 7.80
CA PRO A 104 2.16 -32.49 7.80
C PRO A 104 2.04 -32.98 9.26
N GLY A 105 0.98 -33.72 9.59
CA GLY A 105 0.88 -34.43 10.84
C GLY A 105 0.02 -33.83 11.97
N ALA A 106 -0.80 -32.82 11.72
CA ALA A 106 -1.78 -32.36 12.72
C ALA A 106 -3.05 -33.23 12.80
N GLY A 107 -2.96 -34.50 12.40
CA GLY A 107 -4.06 -35.47 12.47
C GLY A 107 -3.77 -36.52 13.54
N GLY A 108 -4.63 -36.56 14.59
CA GLY A 108 -4.75 -37.71 15.45
C GLY A 108 -5.04 -39.01 14.64
N ALA A 109 -5.42 -40.12 15.28
CA ALA A 109 -5.50 -41.49 14.78
C ALA A 109 -5.95 -41.77 13.30
N ASP A 110 -6.39 -40.76 12.55
CA ASP A 110 -6.76 -40.82 11.13
C ASP A 110 -5.65 -40.37 10.15
N ALA A 111 -4.41 -40.29 10.59
CA ALA A 111 -3.27 -39.83 9.78
C ALA A 111 -3.09 -40.59 8.46
N GLN A 112 -3.61 -41.83 8.34
CA GLN A 112 -3.54 -42.59 7.09
C GLN A 112 -4.53 -42.09 6.02
N ALA A 113 -5.63 -41.45 6.40
CA ALA A 113 -6.58 -40.86 5.46
C ALA A 113 -6.05 -39.58 4.81
N VAL A 114 -5.22 -38.79 5.54
CA VAL A 114 -4.63 -37.54 5.07
C VAL A 114 -3.56 -37.77 4.01
N LEU A 115 -2.87 -38.90 4.03
CA LEU A 115 -1.84 -39.26 3.03
C LEU A 115 -2.41 -39.57 1.63
N ARG A 116 -3.72 -39.76 1.49
CA ARG A 116 -4.37 -40.11 0.21
C ARG A 116 -4.93 -38.94 -0.57
N SER A 117 -5.03 -37.76 0.05
CA SER A 117 -5.46 -36.53 -0.63
C SER A 117 -4.66 -35.36 -0.09
N PRO A 118 -3.64 -34.88 -0.83
CA PRO A 118 -2.97 -33.68 -0.46
C PRO A 118 -4.01 -32.54 -0.38
N GLN A 119 -4.18 -31.99 0.80
CA GLN A 119 -5.06 -30.82 0.97
C GLN A 119 -4.55 -29.73 0.04
N PRO A 120 -5.39 -29.15 -0.81
CA PRO A 120 -4.95 -28.06 -1.68
C PRO A 120 -4.42 -26.91 -0.82
N SER A 121 -3.31 -26.33 -1.23
CA SER A 121 -2.83 -25.10 -0.62
C SER A 121 -3.90 -24.03 -0.76
N ARG A 122 -4.17 -23.31 0.32
CA ARG A 122 -5.18 -22.24 0.36
C ARG A 122 -4.49 -20.92 0.66
N THR A 123 -5.10 -19.83 0.23
CA THR A 123 -4.64 -18.48 0.53
C THR A 123 -5.69 -17.76 1.38
N ALA A 124 -5.27 -17.25 2.53
CA ALA A 124 -6.10 -16.33 3.32
C ALA A 124 -5.91 -14.92 2.77
N CYS A 125 -7.01 -14.28 2.42
CA CYS A 125 -7.07 -12.89 2.02
C CYS A 125 -7.22 -12.06 3.30
N VAL A 126 -6.15 -11.37 3.71
CA VAL A 126 -6.11 -10.64 4.99
C VAL A 126 -6.29 -9.15 4.73
N ARG A 127 -7.14 -8.50 5.54
CA ARG A 127 -7.22 -7.05 5.64
C ARG A 127 -6.62 -6.60 6.96
N THR A 128 -5.75 -5.60 6.94
CA THR A 128 -5.18 -4.99 8.14
C THR A 128 -6.27 -4.29 8.95
N LEU A 129 -6.16 -4.29 10.28
CA LEU A 129 -7.16 -3.66 11.16
C LEU A 129 -6.94 -2.16 11.33
N ARG A 130 -5.76 -1.66 10.97
CA ARG A 130 -5.39 -0.25 11.13
C ARG A 130 -5.12 0.39 9.76
N PRO A 131 -5.73 1.54 9.45
CA PRO A 131 -5.35 2.31 8.28
C PRO A 131 -3.94 2.94 8.47
N PRO A 132 -3.25 3.32 7.37
CA PRO A 132 -3.69 3.19 5.99
C PRO A 132 -3.57 1.73 5.51
N HIS A 133 -4.58 1.27 4.76
CA HIS A 133 -4.51 -0.05 4.14
C HIS A 133 -3.55 -0.03 2.94
N ALA A 134 -2.99 -1.19 2.63
CA ALA A 134 -2.14 -1.34 1.46
C ALA A 134 -2.88 -0.89 0.18
N GLY A 135 -2.21 -0.12 -0.68
CA GLY A 135 -2.80 0.48 -1.87
C GLY A 135 -3.64 1.73 -1.65
N GLU A 136 -3.90 2.13 -0.41
CA GLU A 136 -4.52 3.42 -0.09
C GLU A 136 -3.49 4.55 -0.06
N PRO A 137 -3.89 5.82 -0.25
CA PRO A 137 -2.97 6.95 -0.10
C PRO A 137 -2.26 6.92 1.26
N GLY A 138 -0.92 6.85 1.25
CA GLY A 138 -0.12 6.65 2.44
C GLY A 138 0.12 5.19 2.87
N GLY A 139 -0.53 4.22 2.22
CA GLY A 139 -0.32 2.79 2.40
C GLY A 139 0.91 2.28 1.65
N GLY A 140 0.70 1.85 0.45
CA GLY A 140 1.71 1.15 -0.38
C GLY A 140 1.75 -0.35 -0.09
N GLY A 141 1.91 -1.17 -1.13
CA GLY A 141 1.81 -2.63 -1.03
C GLY A 141 0.37 -3.14 -1.21
N GLY A 142 0.16 -4.45 -1.05
CA GLY A 142 -1.11 -5.10 -1.27
C GLY A 142 -1.30 -5.64 -2.68
N MET A 143 -2.55 -5.93 -3.05
CA MET A 143 -2.92 -6.34 -4.41
C MET A 143 -3.02 -5.11 -5.29
N LEU A 144 -2.27 -5.11 -6.40
CA LEU A 144 -2.27 -4.01 -7.35
C LEU A 144 -3.64 -3.82 -8.00
N ARG A 145 -4.18 -2.61 -7.95
CA ARG A 145 -5.51 -2.26 -8.45
C ARG A 145 -5.55 -0.90 -9.16
N PRO A 146 -6.59 -0.61 -9.93
CA PRO A 146 -6.79 0.71 -10.51
C PRO A 146 -6.80 1.80 -9.44
N GLY A 147 -6.00 2.84 -9.65
CA GLY A 147 -5.83 3.94 -8.69
C GLY A 147 -4.51 3.93 -7.93
N ASP A 148 -3.84 2.79 -7.84
CA ASP A 148 -2.56 2.66 -7.15
C ASP A 148 -1.43 3.37 -7.87
N CYS A 149 -0.39 3.74 -7.13
CA CYS A 149 0.80 4.38 -7.66
C CYS A 149 1.96 3.39 -7.72
N LEU A 150 2.57 3.26 -8.88
CA LEU A 150 3.56 2.24 -9.16
C LEU A 150 4.94 2.85 -9.39
N ALA A 151 5.96 2.27 -8.77
CA ALA A 151 7.35 2.61 -9.06
C ALA A 151 7.76 2.07 -10.44
N LEU A 152 8.79 2.64 -11.06
CA LEU A 152 9.24 2.22 -12.39
C LEU A 152 9.69 0.75 -12.44
N ARG A 153 10.13 0.20 -11.33
CA ARG A 153 10.56 -1.21 -11.21
C ARG A 153 9.44 -2.16 -10.79
N GLY A 154 8.19 -1.71 -10.81
CA GLY A 154 7.00 -2.54 -10.58
C GLY A 154 6.48 -2.60 -9.14
N GLY A 155 7.19 -2.07 -8.15
CA GLY A 155 6.69 -2.03 -6.77
C GLY A 155 5.62 -0.94 -6.56
N GLU A 156 4.56 -1.26 -5.84
CA GLU A 156 3.58 -0.29 -5.41
C GLU A 156 4.17 0.70 -4.40
N ARG A 157 3.72 1.94 -4.44
CA ARG A 157 4.12 3.02 -3.53
C ARG A 157 2.92 3.88 -3.14
N PRO A 158 2.92 4.44 -1.92
CA PRO A 158 1.92 5.44 -1.55
C PRO A 158 1.89 6.58 -2.57
N CYS A 159 0.70 6.93 -3.06
CA CYS A 159 0.57 8.05 -4.00
C CYS A 159 0.92 9.42 -3.39
N SER A 160 0.90 9.52 -2.06
CA SER A 160 1.33 10.71 -1.29
C SER A 160 2.85 10.88 -1.27
N GLU A 161 3.61 9.80 -1.46
CA GLU A 161 5.07 9.84 -1.48
C GLU A 161 5.62 10.19 -2.87
N PRO A 162 6.76 10.90 -2.93
CA PRO A 162 7.41 11.18 -4.21
C PRO A 162 8.06 9.92 -4.79
N GLY A 163 8.29 9.93 -6.10
CA GLY A 163 9.14 8.94 -6.77
C GLY A 163 8.40 7.79 -7.45
N TRP A 164 7.07 7.69 -7.36
CA TRP A 164 6.32 6.76 -8.18
C TRP A 164 6.35 7.15 -9.66
N TYR A 165 6.18 6.18 -10.55
CA TYR A 165 6.30 6.35 -11.99
C TYR A 165 4.97 6.73 -12.63
N GLY A 166 3.92 5.95 -12.42
CA GLY A 166 2.62 6.14 -13.02
C GLY A 166 1.48 5.62 -12.14
N LYS A 167 0.26 6.08 -12.44
CA LYS A 167 -0.96 5.64 -11.76
C LYS A 167 -1.62 4.51 -12.55
N VAL A 168 -1.96 3.42 -11.87
CA VAL A 168 -2.59 2.24 -12.48
C VAL A 168 -3.99 2.56 -12.98
N LEU A 169 -4.28 2.22 -14.23
CA LEU A 169 -5.62 2.31 -14.86
C LEU A 169 -6.32 0.96 -14.88
N ALA A 170 -5.55 -0.09 -15.11
CA ALA A 170 -6.00 -1.47 -15.17
C ALA A 170 -4.80 -2.40 -15.00
N VAL A 171 -5.04 -3.60 -14.52
CA VAL A 171 -4.10 -4.72 -14.56
C VAL A 171 -4.66 -5.72 -15.57
N VAL A 172 -3.82 -6.17 -16.51
CA VAL A 172 -4.20 -7.02 -17.65
C VAL A 172 -3.12 -8.08 -17.90
N ASP A 173 -3.43 -9.09 -18.70
CA ASP A 173 -2.51 -10.18 -19.05
C ASP A 173 -1.44 -9.79 -20.09
N ARG A 174 -1.65 -8.72 -20.84
CA ARG A 174 -0.73 -8.24 -21.89
C ARG A 174 -0.90 -6.75 -22.18
N ALA A 175 0.17 -6.08 -22.56
CA ALA A 175 0.18 -4.64 -22.83
C ALA A 175 -0.80 -4.21 -23.95
N ALA A 176 -1.09 -5.10 -24.92
CA ALA A 176 -2.05 -4.81 -25.98
C ALA A 176 -3.50 -4.70 -25.47
N ALA A 177 -3.82 -5.28 -24.30
CA ALA A 177 -5.14 -5.18 -23.67
C ALA A 177 -5.33 -3.89 -22.86
N CYS A 178 -4.30 -3.04 -22.75
CA CYS A 178 -4.40 -1.77 -22.05
C CYS A 178 -5.47 -0.85 -22.67
N PRO A 179 -6.24 -0.13 -21.83
CA PRO A 179 -7.19 0.88 -22.30
C PRO A 179 -6.51 1.92 -23.20
N ALA A 180 -7.25 2.43 -24.20
CA ALA A 180 -6.72 3.42 -25.15
C ALA A 180 -6.15 4.71 -24.50
N ARG A 181 -6.57 5.02 -23.28
CA ARG A 181 -6.06 6.15 -22.48
C ARG A 181 -4.73 5.88 -21.78
N ALA A 182 -4.27 4.63 -21.74
CA ALA A 182 -2.99 4.30 -21.16
C ALA A 182 -1.83 5.00 -21.90
N LEU A 183 -0.88 5.49 -21.14
CA LEU A 183 0.32 6.15 -21.65
C LEU A 183 1.52 5.23 -21.68
N ASP A 184 1.55 4.28 -20.77
CA ASP A 184 2.62 3.28 -20.62
C ASP A 184 2.06 1.98 -20.05
N ALA A 185 2.87 0.91 -20.11
CA ALA A 185 2.58 -0.38 -19.53
C ALA A 185 3.85 -0.97 -18.91
N LEU A 186 3.74 -1.48 -17.69
CA LEU A 186 4.83 -2.14 -16.97
C LEU A 186 4.43 -3.58 -16.61
N VAL A 187 5.35 -4.50 -16.77
CA VAL A 187 5.22 -5.86 -16.25
C VAL A 187 5.39 -5.79 -14.73
N VAL A 188 4.42 -6.32 -13.97
CA VAL A 188 4.37 -6.24 -12.50
C VAL A 188 4.36 -7.60 -11.82
N GLY A 189 4.14 -8.66 -12.58
CA GLY A 189 4.16 -10.05 -12.14
C GLY A 189 4.60 -10.97 -13.27
N GLU A 190 4.46 -12.27 -13.09
CA GLU A 190 4.85 -13.24 -14.12
C GLU A 190 3.96 -13.12 -15.38
N ARG A 191 2.70 -12.78 -15.22
CA ARG A 191 1.68 -12.68 -16.29
C ARG A 191 0.82 -11.43 -16.19
N GLU A 192 1.24 -10.44 -15.43
CA GLU A 192 0.46 -9.25 -15.17
C GLU A 192 1.17 -8.00 -15.70
N VAL A 193 0.39 -7.15 -16.32
CA VAL A 193 0.82 -5.88 -16.89
C VAL A 193 -0.05 -4.76 -16.34
N ALA A 194 0.57 -3.81 -15.66
CA ALA A 194 -0.09 -2.59 -15.22
C ALA A 194 -0.14 -1.58 -16.35
N CYS A 195 -1.33 -1.19 -16.74
CA CYS A 195 -1.60 -0.09 -17.68
C CYS A 195 -1.57 1.24 -16.91
N LEU A 196 -0.76 2.19 -17.33
CA LEU A 196 -0.46 3.38 -16.56
C LEU A 196 -1.02 4.66 -17.19
N ALA A 197 -1.58 5.53 -16.34
CA ALA A 197 -1.92 6.91 -16.65
C ALA A 197 -0.75 7.86 -16.34
N GLY A 198 -0.92 9.11 -16.73
CA GLY A 198 -0.01 10.20 -16.37
C GLY A 198 -0.04 10.55 -14.89
N GLY A 199 1.02 11.12 -14.41
CA GLY A 199 1.31 11.47 -13.03
C GLY A 199 2.63 10.83 -12.58
N GLY A 200 3.06 11.11 -11.37
CA GLY A 200 4.41 10.71 -10.97
C GLY A 200 5.46 11.20 -11.97
N ARG A 201 6.24 10.27 -12.55
CA ARG A 201 7.21 10.59 -13.61
C ARG A 201 6.61 10.57 -15.02
N ILE A 202 5.48 9.91 -15.24
CA ILE A 202 4.78 9.96 -16.52
C ILE A 202 4.15 11.34 -16.67
N LEU A 203 4.65 12.09 -17.64
CA LEU A 203 4.23 13.46 -17.90
C LEU A 203 2.78 13.54 -18.39
N ARG A 204 2.07 14.55 -17.91
CA ARG A 204 0.73 14.95 -18.36
C ARG A 204 0.81 16.11 -19.34
N VAL A 205 -0.23 16.31 -20.12
CA VAL A 205 -0.42 17.53 -20.89
C VAL A 205 -0.41 18.73 -19.94
N GLY A 206 0.36 19.75 -20.29
CA GLY A 206 0.57 20.93 -19.44
C GLY A 206 1.81 20.90 -18.55
N ASP A 207 2.37 19.73 -18.26
CA ASP A 207 3.63 19.62 -17.51
C ASP A 207 4.79 20.28 -18.25
N CYS A 208 5.71 20.89 -17.51
CA CYS A 208 6.96 21.38 -18.09
C CYS A 208 8.11 20.43 -17.77
N VAL A 209 9.07 20.36 -18.69
CA VAL A 209 10.22 19.45 -18.60
C VAL A 209 11.52 20.21 -18.77
N THR A 210 12.57 19.70 -18.11
CA THR A 210 13.94 20.13 -18.35
C THR A 210 14.43 19.60 -19.71
N ARG A 211 15.48 20.22 -20.24
CA ARG A 211 16.08 19.80 -21.52
C ARG A 211 16.90 18.52 -21.33
N PRO A 212 16.52 17.40 -21.93
CA PRO A 212 17.35 16.20 -21.90
C PRO A 212 18.52 16.29 -22.87
N ALA A 213 19.51 15.41 -22.71
CA ALA A 213 20.71 15.38 -23.54
C ALA A 213 20.44 14.99 -25.02
N GLY A 214 19.32 14.37 -25.32
CA GLY A 214 18.95 13.91 -26.68
C GLY A 214 17.46 13.86 -26.91
N ARG A 215 17.05 13.41 -28.12
CA ARG A 215 15.64 13.22 -28.49
C ARG A 215 15.12 11.82 -28.15
N LEU A 216 16.01 10.84 -28.10
CA LEU A 216 15.72 9.48 -27.69
C LEU A 216 16.13 9.35 -26.23
N VAL A 217 15.17 9.17 -25.35
CA VAL A 217 15.34 9.25 -23.90
C VAL A 217 14.89 7.97 -23.22
N SER A 218 15.43 7.71 -22.01
CA SER A 218 14.90 6.68 -21.13
C SER A 218 13.67 7.18 -20.38
N ARG A 219 12.92 6.25 -19.78
CA ARG A 219 11.76 6.60 -18.93
C ARG A 219 12.15 7.55 -17.79
N GLU A 220 13.33 7.36 -17.22
CA GLU A 220 13.83 8.19 -16.11
C GLU A 220 14.28 9.58 -16.54
N ALA A 221 14.68 9.77 -17.80
CA ALA A 221 15.24 11.02 -18.29
C ALA A 221 14.20 12.13 -18.53
N LEU A 222 12.91 11.81 -18.47
CA LEU A 222 11.85 12.78 -18.57
C LEU A 222 11.58 13.42 -17.20
N VAL A 223 12.27 14.49 -16.89
CA VAL A 223 12.19 15.18 -15.59
C VAL A 223 11.21 16.33 -15.66
N ARG A 224 10.16 16.27 -14.81
CA ARG A 224 9.22 17.38 -14.63
C ARG A 224 9.89 18.52 -13.87
N THR A 225 9.54 19.74 -14.25
CA THR A 225 9.96 20.96 -13.55
C THR A 225 8.80 21.96 -13.49
N PRO A 226 8.77 22.87 -12.51
CA PRO A 226 7.82 23.98 -12.51
C PRO A 226 7.94 24.79 -13.80
N CYS A 227 6.80 25.18 -14.41
CA CYS A 227 6.80 25.85 -15.72
C CYS A 227 7.36 27.29 -15.69
N ASP A 228 7.42 27.88 -14.52
CA ASP A 228 7.98 29.20 -14.24
C ASP A 228 9.48 29.17 -13.87
N SER A 229 10.05 27.98 -13.71
CA SER A 229 11.47 27.82 -13.37
C SER A 229 12.36 28.13 -14.57
N ALA A 230 13.57 28.64 -14.32
CA ALA A 230 14.58 28.88 -15.35
C ALA A 230 15.02 27.60 -16.09
N GLY A 231 14.84 26.43 -15.47
CA GLY A 231 15.11 25.13 -16.06
C GLY A 231 14.00 24.58 -16.96
N ALA A 232 12.83 25.24 -17.05
CA ALA A 232 11.73 24.84 -17.90
C ALA A 232 12.06 25.03 -19.37
N TRP A 233 12.36 23.93 -20.05
CA TRP A 233 12.71 23.96 -21.48
C TRP A 233 11.52 23.92 -22.41
N ALA A 234 10.51 23.09 -22.10
CA ALA A 234 9.34 22.92 -22.91
C ALA A 234 8.13 22.43 -22.08
N ARG A 235 6.93 22.74 -22.59
CA ARG A 235 5.65 22.26 -22.05
C ARG A 235 5.11 21.11 -22.88
N VAL A 236 4.58 20.08 -22.23
CA VAL A 236 3.93 18.93 -22.87
C VAL A 236 2.59 19.37 -23.49
N THR A 237 2.43 19.13 -24.79
CA THR A 237 1.20 19.41 -25.54
C THR A 237 0.37 18.16 -25.78
N ALA A 238 1.03 17.00 -25.91
CA ALA A 238 0.37 15.70 -26.05
C ALA A 238 1.32 14.54 -25.76
N ARG A 239 0.74 13.36 -25.55
CA ARG A 239 1.43 12.07 -25.63
C ARG A 239 0.87 11.31 -26.83
N ALA A 240 1.72 10.83 -27.71
CA ALA A 240 1.33 10.22 -28.99
C ALA A 240 2.06 8.90 -29.27
N ALA A 241 1.48 8.04 -30.09
CA ALA A 241 2.11 6.81 -30.55
C ALA A 241 3.25 7.11 -31.55
N THR A 242 3.09 8.14 -32.37
CA THR A 242 4.07 8.57 -33.38
C THR A 242 4.21 10.09 -33.39
N ARG A 243 5.34 10.59 -33.93
CA ARG A 243 5.58 12.03 -34.11
C ARG A 243 4.48 12.72 -34.97
N GLY A 244 4.01 12.06 -36.03
CA GLY A 244 2.99 12.63 -36.93
C GLY A 244 1.62 12.85 -36.27
N ARG A 245 1.41 12.33 -35.04
CA ARG A 245 0.20 12.58 -34.27
C ARG A 245 0.37 13.68 -33.20
N CYS A 246 1.47 14.40 -33.23
CA CYS A 246 1.64 15.57 -32.39
C CYS A 246 0.76 16.73 -32.91
N PRO A 247 0.12 17.51 -31.98
CA PRO A 247 -0.60 18.72 -32.36
C PRO A 247 0.30 19.71 -33.13
N GLU A 248 -0.27 20.50 -34.03
CA GLU A 248 0.45 21.51 -34.84
C GLU A 248 1.23 22.53 -34.00
N LEU A 249 0.71 22.84 -32.81
CA LEU A 249 1.38 23.73 -31.86
C LEU A 249 2.66 23.13 -31.23
N SER A 250 2.99 21.87 -31.54
CA SER A 250 4.18 21.20 -31.02
C SER A 250 5.36 21.47 -31.96
N ASP A 251 6.34 22.20 -31.48
CA ASP A 251 7.57 22.50 -32.23
C ASP A 251 8.72 21.50 -31.94
N ARG A 252 8.52 20.62 -30.98
CA ARG A 252 9.52 19.63 -30.54
C ARG A 252 8.86 18.32 -30.11
N TYR A 253 9.69 17.28 -29.99
CA TYR A 253 9.28 15.99 -29.41
C TYR A 253 10.47 15.29 -28.76
N LEU A 254 10.14 14.41 -27.80
CA LEU A 254 11.02 13.41 -27.22
C LEU A 254 10.40 12.03 -27.45
N ARG A 255 11.23 11.01 -27.61
CA ARG A 255 10.78 9.64 -27.77
C ARG A 255 11.40 8.75 -26.71
N VAL A 256 10.56 8.04 -25.98
CA VAL A 256 11.01 6.98 -25.05
C VAL A 256 11.43 5.76 -25.86
N ARG A 257 12.60 5.20 -25.53
CA ARG A 257 13.22 4.09 -26.27
C ARG A 257 12.81 2.70 -25.77
N GLU A 258 12.34 2.62 -24.52
CA GLU A 258 11.99 1.34 -23.91
C GLU A 258 10.73 0.72 -24.55
N PRO A 259 10.68 -0.62 -24.66
CA PRO A 259 9.50 -1.33 -25.15
C PRO A 259 8.33 -1.21 -24.15
N GLY A 260 7.11 -1.48 -24.60
CA GLY A 260 5.90 -1.47 -23.76
C GLY A 260 5.25 -0.10 -23.58
N VAL A 261 5.93 1.00 -23.91
CA VAL A 261 5.36 2.35 -23.80
C VAL A 261 4.27 2.53 -24.87
N GLN A 262 3.03 2.70 -24.44
CA GLN A 262 1.87 2.82 -25.35
C GLN A 262 1.90 4.11 -26.18
N ARG A 263 2.39 5.19 -25.56
CA ARG A 263 2.54 6.49 -26.20
C ARG A 263 3.97 7.01 -26.02
N PRO A 264 4.93 6.49 -26.78
CA PRO A 264 6.35 6.77 -26.60
C PRO A 264 6.76 8.20 -26.94
N VAL A 265 5.94 8.92 -27.74
CA VAL A 265 6.26 10.27 -28.17
C VAL A 265 5.63 11.30 -27.24
N THR A 266 6.45 12.13 -26.61
CA THR A 266 6.04 13.31 -25.88
C THR A 266 6.15 14.51 -26.80
N CYS A 267 5.03 15.07 -27.20
CA CYS A 267 4.92 16.27 -28.03
C CYS A 267 5.10 17.51 -27.15
N LEU A 268 5.90 18.46 -27.58
CA LEU A 268 6.36 19.57 -26.75
C LEU A 268 6.23 20.90 -27.49
N ARG A 269 5.96 21.95 -26.75
CA ARG A 269 6.08 23.35 -27.17
C ARG A 269 7.12 24.04 -26.31
N ARG A 270 8.06 24.72 -26.94
CA ARG A 270 9.08 25.52 -26.22
C ARG A 270 8.39 26.50 -25.28
N THR A 271 8.83 26.56 -24.04
CA THR A 271 8.47 27.68 -23.17
C THR A 271 9.20 28.91 -23.73
N ALA A 272 8.47 29.99 -23.99
CA ALA A 272 9.13 31.26 -24.25
C ALA A 272 10.00 31.56 -23.02
N LEU A 273 11.31 31.66 -23.21
CA LEU A 273 12.16 32.23 -22.17
C LEU A 273 11.54 33.59 -21.85
N ARG A 274 11.04 33.79 -20.64
CA ARG A 274 10.73 35.13 -20.16
C ARG A 274 12.05 35.86 -20.27
N GLY A 275 12.13 36.77 -21.25
CA GLY A 275 13.33 37.54 -21.49
C GLY A 275 13.80 38.12 -20.18
N SER A 276 15.08 37.92 -19.89
CA SER A 276 15.76 38.79 -18.97
C SER A 276 15.62 40.22 -19.52
N PRO A 277 15.24 41.19 -18.68
CA PRO A 277 15.21 42.59 -19.06
C PRO A 277 16.57 43.08 -19.52
#